data_82d6a287241056b3f59cf2f6b6800eb4
#
_entry.id   82d6a287241056b3f59cf2f6b6800eb4
#
_cell.length_a   1.000
_cell.length_b   1.000
_cell.length_c   1.000
_cell.angle_alpha   90.00
_cell.angle_beta   90.00
_cell.angle_gamma   90.00
#
_symmetry.space_group_name_H-M   'P 1'
#
loop_
_entity.id
_entity.type
_entity.pdbx_description
1 polymer ?
#
loop_
_entity_poly.entity_id
_entity_poly.type
_entity_poly.pdbx_seq_one_letter_code
_entity_poly.pdbx_strand_id
1 'polypeptide(L)'
;AGHQVSGLARSDEATAALAKLGIRPVRGTLDDTEVLAKAALDSDVTVNTANAGHRAAAEAMLKALANTGKTFLHTDGSSIIGTRACGEFVDKVFDEDTPFTPTPQRALRVEIDKMVQCSSGNGMRSVVIAPSLIYGLGQGLNSHSIQVPWLNQVAKKFGVAKHIGPGENRWANVHIDDLMALYVLAIEKAPAGAFYYAETGENSMREVCEAISRMLGQGGRTQSMTVEEAVTEWGEGPANDTMGSNSRVRAKRARAELKWRPKARSLIDEIERGCYAQEAVSPAPGNGIRSFGAEPMSALSQKRAHTSQQRT
;
A
#
# COMPACT_ATOMS: atom_id res chain seq x y z
N ALA A 1 7.72 13.95 -15.97
CA ALA A 1 6.43 14.48 -16.45
C ALA A 1 6.34 16.03 -16.36
N GLY A 2 7.39 16.73 -15.90
CA GLY A 2 7.42 18.19 -15.87
C GLY A 2 6.58 18.87 -14.76
N HIS A 3 6.09 18.10 -13.77
CA HIS A 3 5.36 18.65 -12.64
C HIS A 3 6.30 19.19 -11.57
N GLN A 4 5.91 20.29 -10.92
CA GLN A 4 6.52 20.72 -9.66
C GLN A 4 5.88 19.92 -8.51
N VAL A 5 6.70 19.22 -7.75
CA VAL A 5 6.22 18.34 -6.68
C VAL A 5 6.55 18.90 -5.31
N SER A 6 5.57 18.88 -4.40
CA SER A 6 5.77 19.13 -2.97
C SER A 6 5.49 17.85 -2.19
N GLY A 7 6.23 17.60 -1.11
CA GLY A 7 6.08 16.40 -0.30
C GLY A 7 6.08 16.69 1.19
N LEU A 8 5.19 16.05 1.93
CA LEU A 8 5.12 16.14 3.40
C LEU A 8 6.34 15.45 4.02
N ALA A 9 7.02 16.13 4.94
CA ALA A 9 8.20 15.66 5.65
C ALA A 9 8.05 15.80 7.16
N ARG A 10 8.23 14.71 7.92
CA ARG A 10 8.10 14.69 9.38
C ARG A 10 9.41 15.02 10.12
N SER A 11 10.56 14.88 9.46
CA SER A 11 11.88 15.07 10.06
C SER A 11 12.78 15.92 9.17
N ASP A 12 13.87 16.43 9.72
CA ASP A 12 14.85 17.21 8.97
C ASP A 12 15.58 16.35 7.94
N GLU A 13 15.83 15.07 8.25
CA GLU A 13 16.40 14.11 7.31
C GLU A 13 15.46 13.89 6.11
N ALA A 14 14.14 13.72 6.35
CA ALA A 14 13.16 13.59 5.28
C ALA A 14 13.07 14.87 4.44
N THR A 15 13.12 16.03 5.09
CA THR A 15 13.16 17.34 4.42
C THR A 15 14.37 17.46 3.48
N ALA A 16 15.56 17.15 3.99
CA ALA A 16 16.79 17.18 3.20
C ALA A 16 16.78 16.14 2.05
N ALA A 17 16.22 14.97 2.30
CA ALA A 17 16.13 13.91 1.31
C ALA A 17 15.16 14.26 0.16
N LEU A 18 13.99 14.85 0.47
CA LEU A 18 13.07 15.37 -0.56
C LEU A 18 13.71 16.47 -1.39
N ALA A 19 14.39 17.42 -0.75
CA ALA A 19 15.08 18.51 -1.45
C ALA A 19 16.15 18.00 -2.43
N LYS A 20 16.91 16.95 -2.08
CA LYS A 20 17.88 16.30 -2.97
C LYS A 20 17.25 15.69 -4.22
N LEU A 21 15.97 15.28 -4.14
CA LEU A 21 15.19 14.77 -5.27
C LEU A 21 14.50 15.89 -6.08
N GLY A 22 14.74 17.17 -5.75
CA GLY A 22 14.08 18.30 -6.38
C GLY A 22 12.60 18.45 -5.97
N ILE A 23 12.19 17.81 -4.89
CA ILE A 23 10.84 17.89 -4.33
C ILE A 23 10.82 18.97 -3.25
N ARG A 24 9.90 19.94 -3.33
CA ARG A 24 9.73 20.98 -2.32
C ARG A 24 9.18 20.37 -1.02
N PRO A 25 9.93 20.38 0.09
CA PRO A 25 9.44 19.81 1.34
C PRO A 25 8.39 20.71 1.98
N VAL A 26 7.34 20.09 2.51
CA VAL A 26 6.34 20.70 3.40
C VAL A 26 6.51 20.06 4.77
N ARG A 27 6.94 20.84 5.76
CA ARG A 27 7.18 20.34 7.12
C ARG A 27 5.86 20.11 7.84
N GLY A 28 5.63 18.90 8.37
CA GLY A 28 4.45 18.56 9.12
C GLY A 28 4.20 17.05 9.19
N THR A 29 3.14 16.69 9.88
CA THR A 29 2.64 15.31 10.06
C THR A 29 1.22 15.20 9.50
N LEU A 30 0.62 14.02 9.56
CA LEU A 30 -0.79 13.82 9.18
C LEU A 30 -1.78 14.46 10.19
N ASP A 31 -1.31 14.77 11.41
CA ASP A 31 -2.12 15.43 12.44
C ASP A 31 -2.16 16.95 12.27
N ASP A 32 -1.21 17.51 11.49
CA ASP A 32 -1.13 18.96 11.21
C ASP A 32 -2.12 19.36 10.10
N THR A 33 -3.42 19.24 10.40
CA THR A 33 -4.52 19.40 9.43
C THR A 33 -4.52 20.73 8.70
N GLU A 34 -4.09 21.84 9.34
CA GLU A 34 -3.97 23.15 8.73
C GLU A 34 -2.83 23.19 7.68
N VAL A 35 -1.72 22.56 7.98
CA VAL A 35 -0.59 22.42 7.03
C VAL A 35 -1.03 21.62 5.81
N LEU A 36 -1.75 20.49 6.01
CA LEU A 36 -2.27 19.66 4.94
C LEU A 36 -3.29 20.44 4.08
N ALA A 37 -4.22 21.12 4.70
CA ALA A 37 -5.22 21.93 4.02
C ALA A 37 -4.58 23.03 3.16
N LYS A 38 -3.60 23.76 3.71
CA LYS A 38 -2.85 24.78 2.97
C LYS A 38 -2.07 24.18 1.81
N ALA A 39 -1.33 23.08 2.02
CA ALA A 39 -0.56 22.43 0.97
C ALA A 39 -1.47 21.91 -0.17
N ALA A 40 -2.65 21.41 0.16
CA ALA A 40 -3.66 20.99 -0.81
C ALA A 40 -4.17 22.18 -1.63
N LEU A 41 -4.48 23.30 -0.99
CA LEU A 41 -4.91 24.53 -1.67
C LEU A 41 -3.82 25.12 -2.58
N ASP A 42 -2.57 25.02 -2.21
CA ASP A 42 -1.42 25.51 -3.00
C ASP A 42 -1.06 24.60 -4.20
N SER A 43 -1.74 23.45 -4.35
CA SER A 43 -1.47 22.45 -5.39
C SER A 43 -2.66 22.28 -6.34
N ASP A 44 -2.42 21.99 -7.62
CA ASP A 44 -3.48 21.63 -8.57
C ASP A 44 -4.00 20.22 -8.34
N VAL A 45 -3.10 19.34 -7.90
CA VAL A 45 -3.38 17.93 -7.60
C VAL A 45 -2.77 17.56 -6.24
N THR A 46 -3.58 16.99 -5.38
CA THR A 46 -3.14 16.42 -4.10
C THR A 46 -3.21 14.91 -4.17
N VAL A 47 -2.11 14.22 -3.85
CA VAL A 47 -2.05 12.75 -3.80
C VAL A 47 -1.76 12.30 -2.38
N ASN A 48 -2.72 11.64 -1.74
CA ASN A 48 -2.57 11.07 -0.41
C ASN A 48 -2.17 9.59 -0.51
N THR A 49 -0.88 9.31 -0.28
CA THR A 49 -0.32 7.95 -0.23
C THR A 49 0.20 7.57 1.15
N ALA A 50 -0.02 8.41 2.17
CA ALA A 50 0.67 8.25 3.45
C ALA A 50 -0.01 7.23 4.37
N ASN A 51 -1.31 7.36 4.60
CA ASN A 51 -2.08 6.44 5.45
C ASN A 51 -3.56 6.48 5.03
N ALA A 52 -4.04 5.38 4.48
CA ALA A 52 -5.43 5.24 4.05
C ALA A 52 -6.46 5.32 5.19
N GLY A 53 -6.05 4.99 6.42
CA GLY A 53 -6.91 5.03 7.61
C GLY A 53 -6.90 6.36 8.36
N HIS A 54 -6.17 7.38 7.92
CA HIS A 54 -6.08 8.65 8.64
C HIS A 54 -7.21 9.60 8.24
N ARG A 55 -8.40 9.39 8.82
CA ARG A 55 -9.63 10.13 8.52
C ARG A 55 -9.44 11.66 8.60
N ALA A 56 -8.89 12.16 9.70
CA ALA A 56 -8.75 13.61 9.91
C ALA A 56 -7.91 14.30 8.81
N ALA A 57 -6.82 13.66 8.36
CA ALA A 57 -6.01 14.18 7.26
C ALA A 57 -6.79 14.22 5.94
N ALA A 58 -7.54 13.15 5.62
CA ALA A 58 -8.37 13.11 4.42
C ALA A 58 -9.47 14.19 4.47
N GLU A 59 -10.21 14.29 5.58
CA GLU A 59 -11.26 15.30 5.78
C GLU A 59 -10.74 16.73 5.66
N ALA A 60 -9.58 17.04 6.24
CA ALA A 60 -8.99 18.37 6.16
C ALA A 60 -8.66 18.77 4.71
N MET A 61 -8.04 17.87 3.95
CA MET A 61 -7.69 18.11 2.54
C MET A 61 -8.95 18.22 1.67
N LEU A 62 -9.93 17.32 1.84
CA LEU A 62 -11.20 17.36 1.11
C LEU A 62 -11.99 18.64 1.37
N LYS A 63 -12.07 19.05 2.65
CA LYS A 63 -12.72 20.32 3.03
C LYS A 63 -12.04 21.53 2.39
N ALA A 64 -10.72 21.55 2.38
CA ALA A 64 -9.96 22.64 1.76
C ALA A 64 -10.18 22.71 0.24
N LEU A 65 -10.31 21.58 -0.42
CA LEU A 65 -10.45 21.48 -1.87
C LEU A 65 -11.89 21.65 -2.38
N ALA A 66 -12.89 21.71 -1.49
CA ALA A 66 -14.28 21.91 -1.88
C ALA A 66 -14.47 23.22 -2.69
N ASN A 67 -15.24 23.14 -3.79
CA ASN A 67 -15.51 24.24 -4.73
C ASN A 67 -14.29 24.86 -5.43
N THR A 68 -13.16 24.15 -5.48
CA THR A 68 -11.93 24.66 -6.12
C THR A 68 -11.71 24.14 -7.53
N GLY A 69 -12.43 23.10 -7.96
CA GLY A 69 -12.18 22.38 -9.22
C GLY A 69 -10.91 21.52 -9.20
N LYS A 70 -10.13 21.54 -8.12
CA LYS A 70 -8.85 20.81 -7.99
C LYS A 70 -9.04 19.32 -7.79
N THR A 71 -7.96 18.57 -7.95
CA THR A 71 -7.98 17.10 -7.90
C THR A 71 -7.42 16.56 -6.60
N PHE A 72 -8.10 15.58 -6.02
CA PHE A 72 -7.64 14.78 -4.89
C PHE A 72 -7.59 13.30 -5.24
N LEU A 73 -6.41 12.68 -5.20
CA LEU A 73 -6.24 11.24 -5.31
C LEU A 73 -5.97 10.64 -3.93
N HIS A 74 -6.77 9.66 -3.55
CA HIS A 74 -6.55 8.88 -2.33
C HIS A 74 -6.05 7.49 -2.68
N THR A 75 -5.01 7.05 -1.99
CA THR A 75 -4.49 5.69 -2.12
C THR A 75 -4.96 4.84 -0.97
N ASP A 76 -5.68 3.79 -1.27
CA ASP A 76 -5.98 2.73 -0.32
C ASP A 76 -5.14 1.48 -0.62
N GLY A 77 -5.72 0.31 -0.68
CA GLY A 77 -5.10 -0.95 -1.07
C GLY A 77 -6.12 -2.06 -1.13
N SER A 78 -5.90 -3.01 -2.01
CA SER A 78 -6.84 -4.13 -2.24
C SER A 78 -7.10 -5.01 -1.01
N SER A 79 -6.32 -4.85 0.07
CA SER A 79 -6.58 -5.54 1.34
C SER A 79 -7.93 -5.21 1.97
N ILE A 80 -8.65 -4.19 1.49
CA ILE A 80 -10.02 -3.89 1.93
C ILE A 80 -11.00 -5.03 1.65
N ILE A 81 -10.72 -5.85 0.61
CA ILE A 81 -11.51 -7.07 0.31
C ILE A 81 -10.81 -8.34 0.83
N GLY A 82 -9.73 -8.19 1.59
CA GLY A 82 -8.92 -9.30 2.07
C GLY A 82 -9.72 -10.28 2.92
N THR A 83 -9.53 -11.56 2.65
CA THR A 83 -10.17 -12.66 3.40
C THR A 83 -9.10 -13.43 4.15
N ARG A 84 -9.15 -13.41 5.50
CA ARG A 84 -8.28 -14.24 6.35
C ARG A 84 -8.55 -15.72 6.07
N ALA A 85 -7.50 -16.47 5.75
CA ALA A 85 -7.62 -17.86 5.35
C ALA A 85 -6.45 -18.73 5.82
N CYS A 86 -5.55 -18.22 6.66
CA CYS A 86 -4.38 -18.93 7.20
C CYS A 86 -3.55 -19.66 6.12
N GLY A 87 -3.42 -19.03 4.93
CA GLY A 87 -2.68 -19.62 3.81
C GLY A 87 -3.53 -20.47 2.86
N GLU A 88 -4.81 -20.70 3.15
CA GLU A 88 -5.71 -21.46 2.28
C GLU A 88 -6.19 -20.63 1.08
N PHE A 89 -6.51 -21.30 -0.02
CA PHE A 89 -7.09 -20.71 -1.21
C PHE A 89 -8.55 -20.28 -0.99
N VAL A 90 -8.91 -19.10 -1.50
CA VAL A 90 -10.31 -18.63 -1.59
C VAL A 90 -10.59 -18.21 -3.02
N ASP A 91 -11.62 -18.80 -3.65
CA ASP A 91 -11.90 -18.60 -5.08
C ASP A 91 -12.51 -17.24 -5.44
N LYS A 92 -12.98 -16.48 -4.45
CA LYS A 92 -13.67 -15.21 -4.71
C LYS A 92 -12.74 -14.14 -5.31
N VAL A 93 -13.13 -13.61 -6.46
CA VAL A 93 -12.44 -12.52 -7.18
C VAL A 93 -13.34 -11.29 -7.19
N PHE A 94 -12.74 -10.11 -7.04
CA PHE A 94 -13.45 -8.84 -7.00
C PHE A 94 -13.00 -7.94 -8.15
N ASP A 95 -13.92 -7.16 -8.66
CA ASP A 95 -13.67 -5.98 -9.48
C ASP A 95 -14.37 -4.78 -8.87
N GLU A 96 -14.28 -3.61 -9.49
CA GLU A 96 -14.86 -2.38 -8.97
C GLU A 96 -16.40 -2.39 -8.89
N ASP A 97 -17.06 -3.36 -9.56
CA ASP A 97 -18.51 -3.54 -9.57
C ASP A 97 -18.96 -4.64 -8.61
N THR A 98 -18.03 -5.41 -8.03
CA THR A 98 -18.34 -6.53 -7.14
C THR A 98 -18.61 -6.03 -5.71
N PRO A 99 -19.84 -6.22 -5.18
CA PRO A 99 -20.15 -5.78 -3.82
C PRO A 99 -19.41 -6.63 -2.78
N PHE A 100 -18.98 -5.98 -1.70
CA PHE A 100 -18.35 -6.64 -0.56
C PHE A 100 -18.70 -5.95 0.76
N THR A 101 -18.57 -6.71 1.83
CA THR A 101 -18.63 -6.20 3.21
C THR A 101 -17.23 -6.24 3.79
N PRO A 102 -16.64 -5.10 4.19
CA PRO A 102 -15.31 -5.09 4.78
C PRO A 102 -15.31 -5.78 6.17
N THR A 103 -14.18 -6.33 6.54
CA THR A 103 -13.97 -6.76 7.93
C THR A 103 -13.97 -5.53 8.85
N PRO A 104 -14.26 -5.70 10.17
CA PRO A 104 -14.23 -4.57 11.13
C PRO A 104 -12.91 -3.78 11.08
N GLN A 105 -11.77 -4.45 10.87
CA GLN A 105 -10.45 -3.85 10.80
C GLN A 105 -10.26 -2.98 9.53
N ARG A 106 -11.05 -3.21 8.48
CA ARG A 106 -10.99 -2.50 7.21
C ARG A 106 -12.13 -1.51 6.99
N ALA A 107 -13.17 -1.56 7.82
CA ALA A 107 -14.38 -0.74 7.70
C ALA A 107 -14.06 0.76 7.61
N LEU A 108 -13.19 1.27 8.49
CA LEU A 108 -12.78 2.68 8.49
C LEU A 108 -12.17 3.12 7.14
N ARG A 109 -11.33 2.29 6.54
CA ARG A 109 -10.71 2.62 5.25
C ARG A 109 -11.75 2.70 4.13
N VAL A 110 -12.67 1.73 4.08
CA VAL A 110 -13.78 1.72 3.11
C VAL A 110 -14.73 2.92 3.31
N GLU A 111 -14.95 3.36 4.55
CA GLU A 111 -15.70 4.58 4.83
C GLU A 111 -14.99 5.83 4.30
N ILE A 112 -13.66 5.91 4.46
CA ILE A 112 -12.84 7.01 3.91
C ILE A 112 -12.89 6.99 2.39
N ASP A 113 -12.75 5.84 1.74
CA ASP A 113 -12.87 5.71 0.29
C ASP A 113 -14.22 6.24 -0.22
N LYS A 114 -15.32 5.85 0.43
CA LYS A 114 -16.66 6.36 0.09
C LYS A 114 -16.77 7.87 0.31
N MET A 115 -16.23 8.39 1.40
CA MET A 115 -16.17 9.83 1.66
C MET A 115 -15.41 10.57 0.56
N VAL A 116 -14.27 10.06 0.13
CA VAL A 116 -13.47 10.62 -0.98
C VAL A 116 -14.29 10.60 -2.27
N GLN A 117 -14.89 9.48 -2.65
CA GLN A 117 -15.70 9.38 -3.85
C GLN A 117 -16.89 10.35 -3.84
N CYS A 118 -17.62 10.45 -2.72
CA CYS A 118 -18.75 11.37 -2.56
C CYS A 118 -18.34 12.84 -2.60
N SER A 119 -17.10 13.18 -2.26
CA SER A 119 -16.60 14.55 -2.29
C SER A 119 -16.54 15.16 -3.70
N SER A 120 -16.64 14.35 -4.73
CA SER A 120 -16.78 14.81 -6.13
C SER A 120 -18.01 15.70 -6.34
N GLY A 121 -19.08 15.51 -5.57
CA GLY A 121 -20.27 16.37 -5.59
C GLY A 121 -20.03 17.78 -5.03
N ASN A 122 -18.89 18.04 -4.39
CA ASN A 122 -18.55 19.32 -3.75
C ASN A 122 -17.66 20.21 -4.65
N GLY A 123 -17.78 20.11 -5.97
CA GLY A 123 -17.06 20.98 -6.90
C GLY A 123 -15.54 20.76 -6.91
N MET A 124 -15.10 19.53 -6.69
CA MET A 124 -13.74 19.05 -6.82
C MET A 124 -13.72 17.71 -7.57
N ARG A 125 -12.56 17.30 -8.06
CA ARG A 125 -12.38 15.97 -8.66
C ARG A 125 -11.67 15.05 -7.67
N SER A 126 -12.37 14.07 -7.15
CA SER A 126 -11.80 13.07 -6.24
C SER A 126 -11.71 11.70 -6.92
N VAL A 127 -10.65 10.96 -6.62
CA VAL A 127 -10.37 9.62 -7.17
C VAL A 127 -9.77 8.75 -6.07
N VAL A 128 -10.15 7.47 -6.01
CA VAL A 128 -9.52 6.46 -5.16
C VAL A 128 -8.77 5.47 -6.04
N ILE A 129 -7.54 5.16 -5.68
CA ILE A 129 -6.75 4.08 -6.28
C ILE A 129 -6.42 3.07 -5.18
N ALA A 130 -6.79 1.81 -5.37
CA ALA A 130 -6.55 0.70 -4.46
C ALA A 130 -5.58 -0.32 -5.11
N PRO A 131 -4.25 -0.11 -5.02
CA PRO A 131 -3.27 -1.05 -5.53
C PRO A 131 -3.32 -2.38 -4.79
N SER A 132 -3.01 -3.44 -5.52
CA SER A 132 -2.75 -4.76 -4.98
C SER A 132 -1.33 -4.85 -4.38
N LEU A 133 -0.76 -6.04 -4.18
CA LEU A 133 0.62 -6.22 -3.73
C LEU A 133 1.57 -5.48 -4.68
N ILE A 134 2.21 -4.42 -4.19
CA ILE A 134 3.15 -3.61 -4.99
C ILE A 134 4.52 -4.28 -4.95
N TYR A 135 5.17 -4.41 -6.11
CA TYR A 135 6.52 -4.93 -6.22
C TYR A 135 7.38 -4.09 -7.19
N GLY A 136 8.67 -4.40 -7.24
CA GLY A 136 9.66 -3.64 -8.01
C GLY A 136 10.35 -2.58 -7.17
N LEU A 137 11.27 -1.83 -7.78
CA LEU A 137 12.09 -0.82 -7.15
C LEU A 137 11.57 0.58 -7.48
N GLY A 138 11.08 1.29 -6.49
CA GLY A 138 10.65 2.68 -6.62
C GLY A 138 11.82 3.67 -6.67
N GLN A 139 11.58 4.85 -7.23
CA GLN A 139 12.58 5.92 -7.33
C GLN A 139 12.48 6.96 -6.19
N GLY A 140 11.60 6.72 -5.21
CA GLY A 140 11.40 7.62 -4.07
C GLY A 140 12.35 7.37 -2.90
N LEU A 141 12.04 8.00 -1.75
CA LEU A 141 12.83 7.86 -0.51
C LEU A 141 12.83 6.43 0.02
N ASN A 142 11.72 5.72 -0.14
CA ASN A 142 11.59 4.31 0.18
C ASN A 142 11.46 3.55 -1.14
N SER A 143 12.58 3.04 -1.63
CA SER A 143 12.61 2.37 -2.93
C SER A 143 12.04 0.95 -2.92
N HIS A 144 11.99 0.30 -1.74
CA HIS A 144 11.55 -1.08 -1.62
C HIS A 144 10.06 -1.19 -1.30
N SER A 145 9.42 -2.21 -1.88
CA SER A 145 8.12 -2.71 -1.45
C SER A 145 8.22 -3.36 -0.06
N ILE A 146 7.13 -3.90 0.46
CA ILE A 146 7.10 -4.48 1.81
C ILE A 146 7.12 -6.02 1.76
N GLN A 147 6.21 -6.64 1.03
CA GLN A 147 5.93 -8.08 1.14
C GLN A 147 7.09 -8.94 0.62
N VAL A 148 7.61 -8.67 -0.57
CA VAL A 148 8.71 -9.45 -1.14
C VAL A 148 9.98 -9.34 -0.30
N PRO A 149 10.43 -8.16 0.15
CA PRO A 149 11.55 -8.04 1.09
C PRO A 149 11.34 -8.78 2.40
N TRP A 150 10.14 -8.79 2.98
CA TRP A 150 9.87 -9.54 4.20
C TRP A 150 10.00 -11.05 4.01
N LEU A 151 9.45 -11.59 2.92
CA LEU A 151 9.61 -13.01 2.57
C LEU A 151 11.07 -13.36 2.30
N ASN A 152 11.81 -12.48 1.63
CA ASN A 152 13.25 -12.65 1.37
C ASN A 152 14.07 -12.66 2.67
N GLN A 153 13.76 -11.77 3.63
CA GLN A 153 14.40 -11.76 4.95
C GLN A 153 14.18 -13.05 5.72
N VAL A 154 12.95 -13.56 5.74
CA VAL A 154 12.61 -14.86 6.36
C VAL A 154 13.36 -15.98 5.67
N ALA A 155 13.41 -16.00 4.33
CA ALA A 155 14.14 -17.01 3.59
C ALA A 155 15.66 -17.01 3.90
N LYS A 156 16.27 -15.82 4.05
CA LYS A 156 17.68 -15.68 4.45
C LYS A 156 17.91 -16.11 5.90
N LYS A 157 17.00 -15.71 6.82
CA LYS A 157 17.09 -16.02 8.25
C LYS A 157 17.04 -17.52 8.54
N PHE A 158 16.15 -18.23 7.86
CA PHE A 158 15.91 -19.67 8.11
C PHE A 158 16.60 -20.61 7.11
N GLY A 159 17.26 -20.07 6.08
CA GLY A 159 17.87 -20.88 5.02
C GLY A 159 16.86 -21.59 4.11
N VAL A 160 15.58 -21.25 4.22
CA VAL A 160 14.47 -21.76 3.41
C VAL A 160 13.35 -20.73 3.35
N ALA A 161 12.74 -20.54 2.19
CA ALA A 161 11.61 -19.65 2.04
C ALA A 161 10.36 -20.23 2.72
N LYS A 162 9.62 -19.40 3.46
CA LYS A 162 8.47 -19.87 4.25
C LYS A 162 7.20 -19.12 3.87
N HIS A 163 6.09 -19.86 3.81
CA HIS A 163 4.72 -19.34 3.63
C HIS A 163 3.82 -19.84 4.75
N ILE A 164 2.72 -19.10 5.03
CA ILE A 164 1.75 -19.50 6.07
C ILE A 164 0.92 -20.66 5.56
N GLY A 165 0.76 -21.70 6.41
CA GLY A 165 -0.07 -22.87 6.11
C GLY A 165 0.30 -23.52 4.77
N PRO A 166 -0.66 -23.85 3.90
CA PRO A 166 -0.37 -24.42 2.59
C PRO A 166 0.22 -23.42 1.59
N GLY A 167 0.15 -22.11 1.85
CA GLY A 167 0.64 -21.07 0.94
C GLY A 167 -0.18 -20.90 -0.34
N GLU A 168 -1.40 -21.45 -0.38
CA GLU A 168 -2.29 -21.40 -1.55
C GLU A 168 -3.12 -20.11 -1.64
N ASN A 169 -3.08 -19.29 -0.58
CA ASN A 169 -3.71 -17.97 -0.58
C ASN A 169 -3.10 -17.10 -1.68
N ARG A 170 -3.99 -16.38 -2.42
CA ARG A 170 -3.61 -15.63 -3.61
C ARG A 170 -3.76 -14.13 -3.41
N TRP A 171 -2.77 -13.42 -3.94
CA TRP A 171 -2.80 -11.97 -4.03
C TRP A 171 -2.60 -11.51 -5.46
N ALA A 172 -3.49 -10.64 -5.90
CA ALA A 172 -3.23 -9.80 -7.05
C ALA A 172 -2.00 -8.93 -6.77
N ASN A 173 -1.25 -8.58 -7.79
CA ASN A 173 -0.01 -7.81 -7.65
C ASN A 173 0.13 -6.78 -8.78
N VAL A 174 0.94 -5.74 -8.56
CA VAL A 174 1.17 -4.67 -9.51
C VAL A 174 2.62 -4.18 -9.42
N HIS A 175 3.28 -4.05 -10.58
CA HIS A 175 4.61 -3.44 -10.64
C HIS A 175 4.52 -1.94 -10.36
N ILE A 176 5.50 -1.39 -9.64
CA ILE A 176 5.50 0.03 -9.26
C ILE A 176 5.45 0.97 -10.48
N ASP A 177 6.15 0.65 -11.56
CA ASP A 177 6.15 1.48 -12.78
C ASP A 177 4.79 1.52 -13.45
N ASP A 178 4.10 0.36 -13.53
CA ASP A 178 2.73 0.29 -14.06
C ASP A 178 1.74 1.02 -13.17
N LEU A 179 1.92 0.92 -11.84
CA LEU A 179 1.12 1.67 -10.88
C LEU A 179 1.32 3.18 -11.06
N MET A 180 2.54 3.65 -11.20
CA MET A 180 2.82 5.07 -11.45
C MET A 180 2.24 5.55 -12.78
N ALA A 181 2.25 4.72 -13.82
CA ALA A 181 1.56 5.02 -15.08
C ALA A 181 0.04 5.18 -14.87
N LEU A 182 -0.58 4.34 -14.03
CA LEU A 182 -1.98 4.49 -13.67
C LEU A 182 -2.25 5.80 -12.92
N TYR A 183 -1.37 6.21 -11.99
CA TYR A 183 -1.52 7.50 -11.29
C TYR A 183 -1.50 8.68 -12.25
N VAL A 184 -0.58 8.69 -13.21
CA VAL A 184 -0.52 9.75 -14.23
C VAL A 184 -1.80 9.78 -15.06
N LEU A 185 -2.27 8.62 -15.54
CA LEU A 185 -3.54 8.53 -16.27
C LEU A 185 -4.74 8.99 -15.44
N ALA A 186 -4.76 8.65 -14.15
CA ALA A 186 -5.83 9.08 -13.25
C ALA A 186 -5.81 10.59 -13.00
N ILE A 187 -4.63 11.18 -12.84
CA ILE A 187 -4.46 12.64 -12.75
C ILE A 187 -5.02 13.33 -13.99
N GLU A 188 -4.73 12.81 -15.18
CA GLU A 188 -5.12 13.43 -16.44
C GLU A 188 -6.59 13.20 -16.82
N LYS A 189 -7.13 11.99 -16.58
CA LYS A 189 -8.34 11.51 -17.28
C LYS A 189 -9.41 10.90 -16.38
N ALA A 190 -9.12 10.58 -15.11
CA ALA A 190 -10.13 9.91 -14.28
C ALA A 190 -11.36 10.81 -14.06
N PRO A 191 -12.57 10.27 -14.22
CA PRO A 191 -13.78 11.00 -13.85
C PRO A 191 -13.84 11.23 -12.35
N ALA A 192 -14.59 12.26 -11.95
CA ALA A 192 -14.80 12.57 -10.55
C ALA A 192 -15.59 11.44 -9.84
N GLY A 193 -15.14 11.07 -8.63
CA GLY A 193 -15.73 9.99 -7.85
C GLY A 193 -15.29 8.58 -8.26
N ALA A 194 -14.31 8.45 -9.18
CA ALA A 194 -13.85 7.15 -9.64
C ALA A 194 -13.13 6.36 -8.53
N PHE A 195 -13.26 5.05 -8.61
CA PHE A 195 -12.49 4.07 -7.84
C PHE A 195 -11.85 3.07 -8.79
N TYR A 196 -10.55 2.81 -8.62
CA TYR A 196 -9.80 1.88 -9.43
C TYR A 196 -9.00 0.91 -8.58
N TYR A 197 -9.15 -0.40 -8.84
CA TYR A 197 -8.11 -1.34 -8.48
C TYR A 197 -6.92 -1.22 -9.42
N ALA A 198 -5.72 -1.56 -8.93
CA ALA A 198 -4.52 -1.69 -9.75
C ALA A 198 -3.95 -3.10 -9.59
N GLU A 199 -3.98 -3.89 -10.67
CA GLU A 199 -3.39 -5.23 -10.71
C GLU A 199 -2.86 -5.55 -12.10
N THR A 200 -1.78 -6.33 -12.17
CA THR A 200 -1.15 -6.77 -13.42
C THR A 200 -0.99 -8.28 -13.47
N GLY A 201 -1.16 -8.97 -12.35
CA GLY A 201 -1.07 -10.41 -12.22
C GLY A 201 -1.59 -10.88 -10.86
N GLU A 202 -1.47 -12.19 -10.63
CA GLU A 202 -1.88 -12.84 -9.40
C GLU A 202 -0.98 -14.05 -9.14
N ASN A 203 -0.50 -14.20 -7.91
CA ASN A 203 0.29 -15.34 -7.50
C ASN A 203 -0.17 -15.86 -6.14
N SER A 204 0.05 -17.16 -5.87
CA SER A 204 -0.04 -17.70 -4.52
C SER A 204 1.21 -17.30 -3.72
N MET A 205 1.10 -17.28 -2.40
CA MET A 205 2.27 -17.00 -1.55
C MET A 205 3.33 -18.11 -1.67
N ARG A 206 2.93 -19.35 -1.96
CA ARG A 206 3.86 -20.45 -2.26
C ARG A 206 4.64 -20.16 -3.53
N GLU A 207 4.00 -19.78 -4.65
CA GLU A 207 4.68 -19.44 -5.91
C GLU A 207 5.72 -18.32 -5.69
N VAL A 208 5.38 -17.30 -4.89
CA VAL A 208 6.31 -16.21 -4.53
C VAL A 208 7.48 -16.73 -3.71
N CYS A 209 7.24 -17.56 -2.70
CA CYS A 209 8.28 -18.18 -1.88
C CYS A 209 9.19 -19.12 -2.70
N GLU A 210 8.64 -19.89 -3.63
CA GLU A 210 9.42 -20.73 -4.55
C GLU A 210 10.35 -19.90 -5.44
N ALA A 211 9.87 -18.78 -5.97
CA ALA A 211 10.69 -17.86 -6.76
C ALA A 211 11.83 -17.26 -5.92
N ILE A 212 11.54 -16.80 -4.69
CA ILE A 212 12.56 -16.33 -3.75
C ILE A 212 13.58 -17.43 -3.44
N SER A 213 13.13 -18.65 -3.22
CA SER A 213 13.98 -19.81 -2.97
C SER A 213 14.93 -20.10 -4.16
N ARG A 214 14.42 -20.04 -5.39
CA ARG A 214 15.25 -20.17 -6.61
C ARG A 214 16.26 -19.04 -6.73
N MET A 215 15.83 -17.79 -6.53
CA MET A 215 16.69 -16.62 -6.54
C MET A 215 17.85 -16.72 -5.54
N LEU A 216 17.60 -17.28 -4.35
CA LEU A 216 18.60 -17.48 -3.30
C LEU A 216 19.44 -18.76 -3.47
N GLY A 217 19.28 -19.51 -4.56
CA GLY A 217 20.00 -20.77 -4.78
C GLY A 217 19.54 -21.95 -3.91
N GLN A 218 18.33 -21.84 -3.32
CA GLN A 218 17.76 -22.89 -2.46
C GLN A 218 16.92 -23.93 -3.23
N GLY A 219 16.96 -23.89 -4.57
CA GLY A 219 16.36 -24.89 -5.47
C GLY A 219 14.84 -24.90 -5.52
N GLY A 220 14.16 -23.81 -5.17
CA GLY A 220 12.69 -23.71 -5.18
C GLY A 220 12.03 -24.37 -3.96
N ARG A 221 12.79 -24.85 -2.99
CA ARG A 221 12.25 -25.48 -1.78
C ARG A 221 11.59 -24.42 -0.88
N THR A 222 10.42 -24.78 -0.35
CA THR A 222 9.69 -23.96 0.62
C THR A 222 9.27 -24.77 1.84
N GLN A 223 8.92 -24.08 2.90
CA GLN A 223 8.42 -24.68 4.13
C GLN A 223 7.19 -23.91 4.63
N SER A 224 6.22 -24.65 5.15
CA SER A 224 5.09 -24.05 5.88
C SER A 224 5.55 -23.47 7.21
N MET A 225 4.91 -22.38 7.63
CA MET A 225 4.98 -21.83 8.98
C MET A 225 3.56 -21.63 9.51
N THR A 226 3.41 -21.62 10.84
CA THR A 226 2.11 -21.33 11.46
C THR A 226 1.82 -19.83 11.45
N VAL A 227 0.57 -19.46 11.73
CA VAL A 227 0.20 -18.03 11.88
C VAL A 227 0.94 -17.40 13.07
N GLU A 228 1.14 -18.13 14.17
CA GLU A 228 1.85 -17.67 15.36
C GLU A 228 3.34 -17.40 15.07
N GLU A 229 3.99 -18.28 14.30
CA GLU A 229 5.36 -18.04 13.82
C GLU A 229 5.41 -16.80 12.93
N ALA A 230 4.43 -16.63 12.02
CA ALA A 230 4.33 -15.46 11.15
C ALA A 230 4.07 -14.15 11.93
N VAL A 231 3.27 -14.19 12.98
CA VAL A 231 3.04 -13.06 13.89
C VAL A 231 4.35 -12.65 14.59
N THR A 232 5.18 -13.62 14.96
CA THR A 232 6.51 -13.35 15.55
C THR A 232 7.43 -12.62 14.56
N GLU A 233 7.36 -12.94 13.26
CA GLU A 233 8.21 -12.32 12.25
C GLU A 233 7.69 -10.95 11.76
N TRP A 234 6.37 -10.78 11.60
CA TRP A 234 5.79 -9.62 10.91
C TRP A 234 4.75 -8.84 11.73
N GLY A 235 4.34 -9.36 12.88
CA GLY A 235 3.23 -8.81 13.68
C GLY A 235 1.86 -9.31 13.24
N GLU A 236 0.87 -9.09 14.09
CA GLU A 236 -0.52 -9.60 13.98
C GLU A 236 -1.18 -9.23 12.64
N GLY A 237 -1.17 -7.92 12.32
CA GLY A 237 -1.82 -7.40 11.10
C GLY A 237 -1.23 -7.98 9.82
N PRO A 238 0.07 -7.85 9.57
CA PRO A 238 0.72 -8.39 8.38
C PRO A 238 0.56 -9.91 8.25
N ALA A 239 0.69 -10.67 9.32
CA ALA A 239 0.54 -12.13 9.28
C ALA A 239 -0.88 -12.54 8.86
N ASN A 240 -1.92 -11.97 9.50
CA ASN A 240 -3.30 -12.38 9.27
C ASN A 240 -3.96 -11.72 8.06
N ASP A 241 -3.71 -10.41 7.85
CA ASP A 241 -4.45 -9.59 6.89
C ASP A 241 -3.70 -9.37 5.56
N THR A 242 -2.46 -9.90 5.46
CA THR A 242 -1.66 -9.84 4.24
C THR A 242 -1.12 -11.23 3.89
N MET A 243 -0.11 -11.73 4.61
CA MET A 243 0.61 -12.93 4.25
C MET A 243 -0.24 -14.21 4.31
N GLY A 244 -1.20 -14.29 5.23
CA GLY A 244 -2.13 -15.44 5.40
C GLY A 244 -3.51 -15.23 4.77
N SER A 245 -3.74 -14.12 4.07
CA SER A 245 -5.04 -13.76 3.49
C SER A 245 -5.07 -13.89 1.98
N ASN A 246 -6.26 -13.85 1.39
CA ASN A 246 -6.45 -13.69 -0.06
C ASN A 246 -6.87 -12.25 -0.36
N SER A 247 -6.36 -11.68 -1.47
CA SER A 247 -6.80 -10.41 -2.02
C SER A 247 -6.74 -10.48 -3.55
N ARG A 248 -7.83 -10.98 -4.15
CA ARG A 248 -7.94 -11.27 -5.58
C ARG A 248 -8.79 -10.20 -6.24
N VAL A 249 -8.16 -9.25 -6.93
CA VAL A 249 -8.84 -8.16 -7.63
C VAL A 249 -8.55 -8.17 -9.13
N ARG A 250 -9.44 -7.51 -9.89
CA ARG A 250 -9.26 -7.22 -11.33
C ARG A 250 -9.46 -5.73 -11.57
N ALA A 251 -8.48 -5.09 -12.18
CA ALA A 251 -8.50 -3.67 -12.55
C ALA A 251 -9.31 -3.45 -13.83
N LYS A 252 -10.62 -3.70 -13.77
CA LYS A 252 -11.53 -3.64 -14.91
C LYS A 252 -11.70 -2.21 -15.41
N ARG A 253 -12.01 -1.29 -14.49
CA ARG A 253 -12.25 0.12 -14.84
C ARG A 253 -10.99 0.83 -15.31
N ALA A 254 -9.85 0.64 -14.65
CA ALA A 254 -8.60 1.24 -15.09
C ALA A 254 -8.25 0.90 -16.54
N ARG A 255 -8.44 -0.37 -16.93
CA ARG A 255 -8.22 -0.81 -18.32
C ARG A 255 -9.26 -0.27 -19.28
N ALA A 256 -10.54 -0.26 -18.90
CA ALA A 256 -11.63 0.17 -19.77
C ALA A 256 -11.66 1.69 -19.96
N GLU A 257 -11.62 2.47 -18.87
CA GLU A 257 -11.84 3.92 -18.87
C GLU A 257 -10.56 4.69 -19.20
N LEU A 258 -9.45 4.34 -18.52
CA LEU A 258 -8.18 5.06 -18.65
C LEU A 258 -7.27 4.49 -19.74
N LYS A 259 -7.66 3.36 -20.37
CA LYS A 259 -6.84 2.63 -21.33
C LYS A 259 -5.48 2.22 -20.74
N TRP A 260 -5.45 2.00 -19.43
CA TRP A 260 -4.25 1.56 -18.73
C TRP A 260 -3.78 0.20 -19.26
N ARG A 261 -2.52 0.15 -19.66
CA ARG A 261 -1.90 -1.04 -20.26
C ARG A 261 -0.56 -1.29 -19.55
N PRO A 262 -0.55 -2.15 -18.53
CA PRO A 262 0.68 -2.54 -17.84
C PRO A 262 1.66 -3.23 -18.80
N LYS A 263 2.97 -2.99 -18.59
CA LYS A 263 4.05 -3.46 -19.46
C LYS A 263 5.25 -4.00 -18.69
N ALA A 264 5.29 -3.80 -17.38
CA ALA A 264 6.41 -4.24 -16.56
C ALA A 264 6.48 -5.77 -16.45
N ARG A 265 7.60 -6.26 -15.95
CA ARG A 265 7.81 -7.70 -15.71
C ARG A 265 6.80 -8.23 -14.70
N SER A 266 6.49 -9.52 -14.79
CA SER A 266 5.70 -10.21 -13.78
C SER A 266 6.42 -10.24 -12.42
N LEU A 267 5.68 -10.44 -11.34
CA LEU A 267 6.26 -10.56 -10.00
C LEU A 267 7.34 -11.65 -9.92
N ILE A 268 7.07 -12.82 -10.49
CA ILE A 268 8.01 -13.93 -10.48
C ILE A 268 9.27 -13.57 -11.26
N ASP A 269 9.14 -12.98 -12.45
CA ASP A 269 10.27 -12.52 -13.25
C ASP A 269 11.09 -11.42 -12.55
N GLU A 270 10.42 -10.53 -11.83
CA GLU A 270 11.08 -9.45 -11.10
C GLU A 270 11.88 -10.00 -9.90
N ILE A 271 11.37 -11.06 -9.24
CA ILE A 271 12.09 -11.75 -8.18
C ILE A 271 13.31 -12.47 -8.74
N GLU A 272 13.14 -13.28 -9.78
CA GLU A 272 14.19 -14.18 -10.26
C GLU A 272 15.25 -13.50 -11.14
N ARG A 273 14.87 -12.44 -11.87
CA ARG A 273 15.70 -11.81 -12.92
C ARG A 273 15.73 -10.28 -12.89
N GLY A 274 14.95 -9.66 -11.99
CA GLY A 274 14.82 -8.22 -11.86
C GLY A 274 15.59 -7.63 -10.68
N CYS A 275 15.03 -6.61 -10.05
CA CYS A 275 15.70 -5.84 -9.00
C CYS A 275 16.05 -6.68 -7.77
N TYR A 276 15.20 -7.63 -7.39
CA TYR A 276 15.44 -8.47 -6.21
C TYR A 276 16.62 -9.44 -6.39
N ALA A 277 16.81 -9.97 -7.61
CA ALA A 277 17.96 -10.81 -7.93
C ALA A 277 19.27 -10.03 -7.92
N GLN A 278 19.26 -8.78 -8.40
CA GLN A 278 20.44 -7.91 -8.40
C GLN A 278 20.88 -7.57 -6.97
N GLU A 279 19.94 -7.32 -6.06
CA GLU A 279 20.22 -7.06 -4.65
C GLU A 279 20.70 -8.30 -3.88
N ALA A 280 20.28 -9.48 -4.30
CA ALA A 280 20.75 -10.74 -3.69
C ALA A 280 22.24 -10.98 -3.94
N VAL A 281 22.76 -10.49 -5.07
CA VAL A 281 24.17 -10.62 -5.49
C VAL A 281 25.07 -9.51 -4.94
N SER A 282 24.51 -8.31 -4.71
CA SER A 282 25.25 -7.16 -4.16
C SER A 282 24.94 -7.03 -2.66
N PRO A 283 25.95 -7.10 -1.76
CA PRO A 283 25.69 -6.76 -0.36
C PRO A 283 25.29 -5.28 -0.31
N ALA A 284 24.07 -5.01 0.12
CA ALA A 284 23.57 -3.66 0.28
C ALA A 284 24.51 -2.84 1.20
N PRO A 285 24.87 -1.59 0.84
CA PRO A 285 25.43 -0.68 1.81
C PRO A 285 24.39 -0.50 2.91
N GLY A 286 24.79 -0.77 4.17
CA GLY A 286 23.92 -0.93 5.33
C GLY A 286 22.92 0.22 5.55
N ASN A 287 21.79 0.14 4.91
CA ASN A 287 20.60 0.86 5.31
C ASN A 287 19.72 -0.12 6.08
N GLY A 288 19.88 -0.06 7.41
CA GLY A 288 18.96 -0.73 8.31
C GLY A 288 17.53 -0.35 7.92
N ILE A 289 16.75 -1.33 7.50
CA ILE A 289 15.30 -1.18 7.35
C ILE A 289 14.82 -0.84 8.77
N ARG A 290 14.57 0.45 9.02
CA ARG A 290 13.87 0.84 10.24
C ARG A 290 12.54 0.13 10.17
N SER A 291 12.30 -0.77 11.11
CA SER A 291 10.99 -1.35 11.35
C SER A 291 10.00 -0.18 11.38
N PHE A 292 9.15 -0.10 10.40
CA PHE A 292 7.95 0.70 10.54
C PHE A 292 7.11 -0.01 11.60
N GLY A 293 7.32 0.43 12.84
CA GLY A 293 6.44 0.07 13.92
C GLY A 293 5.05 0.52 13.52
N ALA A 294 4.22 -0.43 13.11
CA ALA A 294 2.81 -0.29 13.32
C ALA A 294 2.67 -0.18 14.85
N GLU A 295 2.50 1.03 15.37
CA GLU A 295 2.07 1.17 16.77
C GLU A 295 0.80 0.31 16.91
N PRO A 296 0.80 -0.64 17.86
CA PRO A 296 -0.37 -1.45 18.07
C PRO A 296 -1.52 -0.53 18.47
N MET A 297 -2.63 -0.59 17.75
CA MET A 297 -3.87 0.15 18.04
C MET A 297 -4.44 -0.11 19.46
N SER A 298 -3.79 -0.93 20.28
CA SER A 298 -4.15 -1.22 21.68
C SER A 298 -3.71 -0.16 22.68
N ALA A 299 -2.82 0.78 22.33
CA ALA A 299 -2.33 1.77 23.31
C ALA A 299 -3.29 2.98 23.52
N LEU A 300 -4.24 3.21 22.63
CA LEU A 300 -5.18 4.34 22.72
C LEU A 300 -6.45 4.04 23.54
N SER A 301 -6.78 2.77 23.78
CA SER A 301 -7.95 2.42 24.61
C SER A 301 -7.67 2.36 26.12
N GLN A 302 -6.42 2.22 26.54
CA GLN A 302 -6.08 2.16 27.97
C GLN A 302 -5.85 3.53 28.63
N LYS A 303 -5.60 4.59 27.87
CA LYS A 303 -5.44 5.95 28.45
C LYS A 303 -6.76 6.67 28.76
N ARG A 304 -7.92 6.15 28.31
CA ARG A 304 -9.23 6.74 28.65
C ARG A 304 -9.95 6.12 29.85
N ALA A 305 -9.43 5.01 30.41
CA ALA A 305 -10.05 4.35 31.56
C ALA A 305 -9.48 4.79 32.93
N HIS A 306 -8.43 5.58 33.01
CA HIS A 306 -7.79 5.97 34.28
C HIS A 306 -8.05 7.41 34.73
N THR A 307 -8.88 8.20 34.01
CA THR A 307 -9.14 9.61 34.38
C THR A 307 -10.53 9.86 34.97
N SER A 308 -11.33 8.81 35.26
CA SER A 308 -12.67 8.96 35.82
C SER A 308 -12.88 8.38 37.21
N GLN A 309 -11.81 8.06 37.96
CA GLN A 309 -11.91 7.57 39.36
C GLN A 309 -11.07 8.37 40.35
N GLN A 310 -11.02 9.70 40.23
CA GLN A 310 -10.58 10.55 41.32
C GLN A 310 -11.32 11.87 41.26
N ARG A 311 -12.61 11.84 41.68
CA ARG A 311 -13.34 12.99 42.27
C ARG A 311 -14.67 12.46 42.83
N THR A 312 -14.68 12.04 44.06
CA THR A 312 -15.70 12.22 45.07
C THR A 312 -15.02 12.32 46.43
#